data_a573a993668931012a4abd0f74f63ae6
#
_entry.id   a573a993668931012a4abd0f74f63ae6
#
_cell.length_a   1.000
_cell.length_b   1.000
_cell.length_c   1.000
_cell.angle_alpha   90.00
_cell.angle_beta   90.00
_cell.angle_gamma   90.00
#
_symmetry.space_group_name_H-M   'P 1'
#
loop_
_entity.id
_entity.type
_entity.pdbx_description
1 polymer ?
#
loop_
_entity_poly.entity_id
_entity_poly.type
_entity_poly.pdbx_seq_one_letter_code
_entity_poly.pdbx_strand_id
1 'polypeptide(L)'
;MATKIVDNRVNFASVHNPYPYPDFLDVQLKSFKDFLQLDTPPEERKNDGLYKVFSENFPITDTRNNFVLEFLDYYIDPPRYSIDECLERGLTYSVPLKAKMKLYCTDPDHEDFGTFIQDVFLGTIPYMTDNGTFVINGAERVVVSQLHRSPGVFFSQGVHANGTMLYSARIIPFKGSWIEFATDINNVMYAYIDRKKKLPVTTLLRAIGYEQDKDILQIFDLAEEVKVNKKNMKAAIGRKLAARVLKSWNEDFVDEDTGEVVSIERNEVIMERETELTADNIEEIVESGAQTVLLHKDEEAANKFTIIFNTLAKDPSNSEKEAVNYIYRQLRNADPADDASAREVFQNLFFSDKRYDLGEVGRYRINKKLNLDTDIDVRVLTKEDIIEIIKYLIQLINSSATVDDIDHLSNRRVRTVGEQLANQFSIGLARMTRTIRERMNVRDNEVFTPTDLINAKTISSVINSFFGTCLLYTSPSPRDRTRS
;
A
#
# COMPACT_ATOMS: atom_id res chain seq x y z
N MET A 1 41.66 -11.06 -38.27
CA MET A 1 41.00 -10.72 -37.00
C MET A 1 39.53 -11.01 -37.17
N ALA A 2 38.95 -11.92 -36.38
CA ALA A 2 37.54 -12.26 -36.49
C ALA A 2 36.73 -11.14 -35.83
N THR A 3 36.03 -10.36 -36.61
CA THR A 3 35.02 -9.40 -36.14
C THR A 3 33.89 -10.17 -35.48
N LYS A 4 33.79 -10.10 -34.15
CA LYS A 4 32.67 -10.68 -33.42
C LYS A 4 31.47 -9.74 -33.58
N ILE A 5 30.49 -10.18 -34.35
CA ILE A 5 29.20 -9.49 -34.43
C ILE A 5 28.39 -9.91 -33.18
N VAL A 6 28.12 -8.98 -32.30
CA VAL A 6 27.21 -9.16 -31.15
C VAL A 6 26.07 -8.18 -31.37
N ASP A 7 24.86 -8.68 -31.49
CA ASP A 7 23.63 -7.87 -31.63
C ASP A 7 23.69 -6.81 -32.74
N ASN A 8 24.06 -7.23 -33.98
CA ASN A 8 24.24 -6.35 -35.14
C ASN A 8 25.33 -5.25 -34.99
N ARG A 9 26.11 -5.27 -33.94
CA ARG A 9 27.21 -4.32 -33.72
C ARG A 9 28.54 -4.92 -34.13
N VAL A 10 29.31 -4.16 -34.87
CA VAL A 10 30.66 -4.53 -35.30
C VAL A 10 31.67 -3.85 -34.40
N ASN A 11 32.46 -4.63 -33.68
CA ASN A 11 33.52 -4.11 -32.83
C ASN A 11 34.82 -3.98 -33.60
N PHE A 12 35.26 -2.74 -33.78
CA PHE A 12 36.53 -2.41 -34.46
C PHE A 12 37.71 -2.20 -33.49
N ALA A 13 37.48 -2.37 -32.20
CA ALA A 13 38.54 -2.15 -31.18
C ALA A 13 39.60 -3.24 -31.26
N SER A 14 40.86 -2.83 -31.13
CA SER A 14 42.00 -3.72 -31.00
C SER A 14 42.15 -4.33 -29.59
N VAL A 15 41.53 -3.73 -28.61
CA VAL A 15 41.55 -4.18 -27.21
C VAL A 15 40.27 -4.94 -26.89
N HIS A 16 40.39 -6.10 -26.26
CA HIS A 16 39.25 -6.91 -25.84
C HIS A 16 38.66 -6.32 -24.56
N ASN A 17 37.46 -5.75 -24.64
CA ASN A 17 36.72 -5.33 -23.45
C ASN A 17 36.13 -6.55 -22.74
N PRO A 18 36.41 -6.75 -21.43
CA PRO A 18 35.86 -7.87 -20.69
C PRO A 18 34.33 -7.77 -20.50
N TYR A 19 33.77 -6.55 -20.58
CA TYR A 19 32.34 -6.29 -20.48
C TYR A 19 31.77 -5.76 -21.78
N PRO A 20 30.59 -6.23 -22.20
CA PRO A 20 29.90 -5.66 -23.36
C PRO A 20 29.50 -4.20 -23.05
N TYR A 21 29.55 -3.34 -24.05
CA TYR A 21 29.01 -1.98 -23.92
C TYR A 21 27.50 -2.04 -23.71
N PRO A 22 26.93 -1.30 -22.73
CA PRO A 22 25.49 -1.24 -22.54
C PRO A 22 24.83 -0.57 -23.74
N ASP A 23 23.70 -1.11 -24.19
CA ASP A 23 22.84 -0.44 -25.13
C ASP A 23 21.96 0.55 -24.40
N PHE A 24 22.03 1.83 -24.78
CA PHE A 24 21.21 2.86 -24.15
C PHE A 24 19.71 2.71 -24.44
N LEU A 25 19.34 1.99 -25.51
CA LEU A 25 17.96 1.66 -25.82
C LEU A 25 17.42 0.46 -25.06
N ASP A 26 18.27 -0.36 -24.43
CA ASP A 26 17.85 -1.53 -23.67
C ASP A 26 16.83 -1.20 -22.58
N VAL A 27 16.96 -0.05 -21.94
CA VAL A 27 16.01 0.41 -20.92
C VAL A 27 14.58 0.49 -21.47
N GLN A 28 14.42 0.90 -22.72
CA GLN A 28 13.12 0.98 -23.39
C GLN A 28 12.69 -0.36 -23.96
N LEU A 29 13.53 -0.94 -24.83
CA LEU A 29 13.22 -2.15 -25.58
C LEU A 29 13.02 -3.35 -24.66
N LYS A 30 13.96 -3.59 -23.75
CA LYS A 30 13.90 -4.71 -22.82
C LYS A 30 12.73 -4.59 -21.87
N SER A 31 12.49 -3.39 -21.31
CA SER A 31 11.34 -3.16 -20.42
C SER A 31 10.01 -3.43 -21.11
N PHE A 32 9.87 -3.08 -22.39
CA PHE A 32 8.65 -3.34 -23.15
C PHE A 32 8.50 -4.83 -23.50
N LYS A 33 9.61 -5.51 -23.83
CA LYS A 33 9.63 -6.97 -24.02
C LYS A 33 9.25 -7.73 -22.76
N ASP A 34 9.85 -7.35 -21.63
CA ASP A 34 9.58 -7.96 -20.34
C ASP A 34 8.11 -7.72 -19.90
N PHE A 35 7.54 -6.56 -20.28
CA PHE A 35 6.13 -6.27 -20.03
C PHE A 35 5.20 -7.20 -20.80
N LEU A 36 5.47 -7.44 -22.08
CA LEU A 36 4.61 -8.25 -22.96
C LEU A 36 4.88 -9.75 -22.89
N GLN A 37 6.11 -10.17 -22.58
CA GLN A 37 6.56 -11.57 -22.50
C GLN A 37 6.07 -12.46 -23.66
N LEU A 38 6.07 -11.92 -24.89
CA LEU A 38 5.54 -12.63 -26.07
C LEU A 38 6.42 -13.80 -26.53
N ASP A 39 7.75 -13.65 -26.35
CA ASP A 39 8.74 -14.66 -26.76
C ASP A 39 8.78 -15.86 -25.80
N THR A 40 8.04 -15.79 -24.68
CA THR A 40 8.03 -16.82 -23.64
C THR A 40 6.75 -17.66 -23.73
N PRO A 41 6.86 -19.01 -23.72
CA PRO A 41 5.69 -19.88 -23.68
C PRO A 41 4.81 -19.56 -22.46
N PRO A 42 3.48 -19.76 -22.54
CA PRO A 42 2.55 -19.44 -21.46
C PRO A 42 2.92 -20.06 -20.10
N GLU A 43 3.44 -21.28 -20.13
CA GLU A 43 3.82 -22.06 -18.91
C GLU A 43 5.10 -21.53 -18.23
N GLU A 44 5.96 -20.83 -18.98
CA GLU A 44 7.24 -20.29 -18.49
C GLU A 44 7.19 -18.78 -18.22
N ARG A 45 6.03 -18.16 -18.43
CA ARG A 45 5.88 -16.71 -18.18
C ARG A 45 6.08 -16.38 -16.72
N LYS A 46 6.89 -15.39 -16.47
CA LYS A 46 7.11 -14.85 -15.13
C LYS A 46 5.86 -14.11 -14.67
N ASN A 47 5.57 -14.18 -13.37
CA ASN A 47 4.49 -13.41 -12.77
C ASN A 47 4.89 -11.92 -12.65
N ASP A 48 5.05 -11.27 -13.80
CA ASP A 48 5.41 -9.87 -13.95
C ASP A 48 4.74 -9.26 -15.20
N GLY A 49 4.81 -7.93 -15.32
CA GLY A 49 4.27 -7.20 -16.47
C GLY A 49 2.78 -7.43 -16.71
N LEU A 50 2.40 -7.69 -17.96
CA LEU A 50 1.00 -7.87 -18.36
C LEU A 50 0.38 -9.16 -17.80
N TYR A 51 1.16 -10.24 -17.70
CA TYR A 51 0.68 -11.51 -17.13
C TYR A 51 0.27 -11.36 -15.67
N LYS A 52 1.08 -10.66 -14.87
CA LYS A 52 0.75 -10.34 -13.47
C LYS A 52 -0.55 -9.56 -13.35
N VAL A 53 -0.73 -8.55 -14.22
CA VAL A 53 -1.95 -7.74 -14.21
C VAL A 53 -3.20 -8.57 -14.48
N PHE A 54 -3.11 -9.57 -15.36
CA PHE A 54 -4.22 -10.51 -15.58
C PHE A 54 -4.42 -11.42 -14.37
N SER A 55 -3.38 -12.06 -13.86
CA SER A 55 -3.49 -13.00 -12.73
C SER A 55 -4.01 -12.36 -11.43
N GLU A 56 -3.72 -11.07 -11.20
CA GLU A 56 -4.26 -10.33 -10.04
C GLU A 56 -5.75 -10.00 -10.17
N ASN A 57 -6.27 -9.84 -11.38
CA ASN A 57 -7.66 -9.46 -11.61
C ASN A 57 -8.61 -10.63 -11.90
N PHE A 58 -8.08 -11.80 -12.24
CA PHE A 58 -8.84 -13.02 -12.49
C PHE A 58 -8.50 -14.10 -11.46
N PRO A 59 -9.44 -15.02 -11.16
CA PRO A 59 -10.77 -15.18 -11.72
C PRO A 59 -11.76 -14.09 -11.25
N ILE A 60 -12.75 -13.79 -12.10
CA ILE A 60 -13.86 -12.90 -11.77
C ILE A 60 -15.08 -13.75 -11.47
N THR A 61 -15.65 -13.56 -10.28
CA THR A 61 -16.88 -14.23 -9.86
C THR A 61 -18.00 -13.22 -9.69
N ASP A 62 -19.22 -13.67 -9.87
CA ASP A 62 -20.42 -12.90 -9.52
C ASP A 62 -20.60 -12.80 -7.99
N THR A 63 -21.61 -12.05 -7.51
CA THR A 63 -21.89 -11.89 -6.08
C THR A 63 -22.38 -13.16 -5.40
N ARG A 64 -22.95 -14.13 -6.14
CA ARG A 64 -23.45 -15.42 -5.66
C ARG A 64 -22.43 -16.55 -5.82
N ASN A 65 -21.29 -16.29 -6.48
CA ASN A 65 -20.26 -17.26 -6.86
C ASN A 65 -20.75 -18.38 -7.80
N ASN A 66 -21.80 -18.13 -8.58
CA ASN A 66 -22.36 -19.10 -9.52
C ASN A 66 -21.57 -19.12 -10.83
N PHE A 67 -21.21 -17.96 -11.36
CA PHE A 67 -20.46 -17.83 -12.61
C PHE A 67 -19.01 -17.43 -12.36
N VAL A 68 -18.10 -18.10 -13.04
CA VAL A 68 -16.68 -17.86 -12.94
C VAL A 68 -16.08 -17.61 -14.33
N LEU A 69 -15.44 -16.46 -14.49
CA LEU A 69 -14.65 -16.12 -15.68
C LEU A 69 -13.16 -16.22 -15.34
N GLU A 70 -12.51 -17.24 -15.91
CA GLU A 70 -11.07 -17.47 -15.77
C GLU A 70 -10.30 -16.94 -16.97
N PHE A 71 -9.12 -16.40 -16.69
CA PHE A 71 -8.11 -16.07 -17.69
C PHE A 71 -7.19 -17.27 -17.90
N LEU A 72 -6.97 -17.67 -19.14
CA LEU A 72 -6.07 -18.75 -19.50
C LEU A 72 -4.73 -18.25 -20.09
N ASP A 73 -4.81 -17.39 -21.10
CA ASP A 73 -3.62 -16.85 -21.78
C ASP A 73 -3.97 -15.58 -22.55
N TYR A 74 -2.94 -14.84 -22.99
CA TYR A 74 -3.07 -13.73 -23.92
C TYR A 74 -2.10 -13.89 -25.10
N TYR A 75 -2.47 -13.29 -26.22
CA TYR A 75 -1.63 -13.19 -27.42
C TYR A 75 -1.94 -11.91 -28.18
N ILE A 76 -1.02 -11.58 -29.07
CA ILE A 76 -1.05 -10.37 -29.87
C ILE A 76 -1.02 -10.76 -31.33
N ASP A 77 -1.95 -10.23 -32.12
CA ASP A 77 -1.92 -10.39 -33.58
C ASP A 77 -0.94 -9.40 -34.22
N PRO A 78 -0.47 -9.70 -35.44
CA PRO A 78 0.40 -8.77 -36.14
C PRO A 78 -0.25 -7.41 -36.37
N PRO A 79 0.56 -6.33 -36.49
CA PRO A 79 0.05 -4.99 -36.75
C PRO A 79 -0.64 -4.93 -38.10
N ARG A 80 -1.72 -4.14 -38.14
CA ARG A 80 -2.53 -3.98 -39.34
C ARG A 80 -1.86 -3.11 -40.44
N TYR A 81 -1.07 -2.13 -40.01
CA TYR A 81 -0.38 -1.17 -40.83
C TYR A 81 1.10 -1.18 -40.51
N SER A 82 1.95 -0.87 -41.51
CA SER A 82 3.37 -0.66 -41.27
C SER A 82 3.64 0.67 -40.54
N ILE A 83 4.86 0.83 -40.03
CA ILE A 83 5.29 2.06 -39.37
C ILE A 83 5.19 3.25 -40.33
N ASP A 84 5.69 3.09 -41.57
CA ASP A 84 5.71 4.14 -42.59
C ASP A 84 4.28 4.55 -42.97
N GLU A 85 3.37 3.59 -43.15
CA GLU A 85 1.97 3.88 -43.42
C GLU A 85 1.31 4.65 -42.25
N CYS A 86 1.66 4.32 -41.02
CA CYS A 86 1.13 5.03 -39.85
C CYS A 86 1.63 6.47 -39.78
N LEU A 87 2.88 6.71 -40.14
CA LEU A 87 3.46 8.06 -40.19
C LEU A 87 2.82 8.91 -41.30
N GLU A 88 2.67 8.35 -42.49
CA GLU A 88 2.11 9.06 -43.65
C GLU A 88 0.63 9.37 -43.48
N ARG A 89 -0.18 8.42 -42.95
CA ARG A 89 -1.61 8.53 -42.85
C ARG A 89 -2.09 9.13 -41.52
N GLY A 90 -1.19 9.45 -40.59
CA GLY A 90 -1.54 9.96 -39.30
C GLY A 90 -2.21 8.93 -38.38
N LEU A 91 -1.85 7.64 -38.53
CA LEU A 91 -2.41 6.54 -37.76
C LEU A 91 -1.54 6.19 -36.54
N THR A 92 -2.09 5.38 -35.65
CA THR A 92 -1.35 4.81 -34.51
C THR A 92 -0.85 3.42 -34.86
N TYR A 93 0.46 3.19 -34.71
CA TYR A 93 1.06 1.87 -34.84
C TYR A 93 0.70 1.02 -33.63
N SER A 94 -0.24 0.11 -33.80
CA SER A 94 -0.82 -0.69 -32.70
C SER A 94 -1.09 -2.12 -33.13
N VAL A 95 -1.12 -3.01 -32.16
CA VAL A 95 -1.39 -4.43 -32.31
C VAL A 95 -2.66 -4.82 -31.54
N PRO A 96 -3.49 -5.74 -32.09
CA PRO A 96 -4.64 -6.25 -31.39
C PRO A 96 -4.22 -7.17 -30.23
N LEU A 97 -4.71 -6.91 -29.02
CA LEU A 97 -4.57 -7.78 -27.87
C LEU A 97 -5.80 -8.66 -27.74
N LYS A 98 -5.61 -9.96 -27.68
CA LYS A 98 -6.63 -10.96 -27.41
C LYS A 98 -6.28 -11.75 -26.18
N ALA A 99 -7.28 -12.20 -25.44
CA ALA A 99 -7.10 -13.11 -24.30
C ALA A 99 -8.00 -14.33 -24.47
N LYS A 100 -7.47 -15.48 -24.14
CA LYS A 100 -8.22 -16.72 -24.06
C LYS A 100 -8.87 -16.83 -22.70
N MET A 101 -10.20 -16.83 -22.69
CA MET A 101 -11.01 -16.80 -21.47
C MET A 101 -11.87 -18.06 -21.39
N LYS A 102 -12.08 -18.55 -20.17
CA LYS A 102 -12.96 -19.68 -19.86
C LYS A 102 -14.06 -19.20 -18.92
N LEU A 103 -15.30 -19.39 -19.35
CA LEU A 103 -16.49 -19.09 -18.57
C LEU A 103 -17.23 -20.38 -18.24
N TYR A 104 -17.54 -20.60 -16.98
CA TYR A 104 -18.31 -21.77 -16.52
C TYR A 104 -19.19 -21.41 -15.33
N CYS A 105 -20.20 -22.24 -15.11
CA CYS A 105 -21.09 -22.17 -13.95
C CYS A 105 -20.69 -23.23 -12.93
N THR A 106 -20.72 -22.87 -11.66
CA THR A 106 -20.46 -23.78 -10.51
C THR A 106 -21.74 -24.24 -9.82
N ASP A 107 -22.88 -23.66 -10.20
CA ASP A 107 -24.19 -23.97 -9.61
C ASP A 107 -24.79 -25.24 -10.24
N PRO A 108 -25.12 -26.27 -9.44
CA PRO A 108 -25.77 -27.48 -9.95
C PRO A 108 -27.16 -27.22 -10.53
N ASP A 109 -27.85 -26.14 -10.14
CA ASP A 109 -29.18 -25.81 -10.66
C ASP A 109 -29.14 -25.28 -12.11
N HIS A 110 -27.95 -24.99 -12.64
CA HIS A 110 -27.71 -24.51 -14.00
C HIS A 110 -26.89 -25.51 -14.84
N GLU A 111 -27.20 -26.79 -14.77
CA GLU A 111 -26.51 -27.82 -15.55
C GLU A 111 -26.52 -27.63 -17.06
N ASP A 112 -27.48 -26.84 -17.59
CA ASP A 112 -27.59 -26.49 -19.01
C ASP A 112 -26.56 -25.44 -19.45
N PHE A 113 -25.83 -24.79 -18.50
CA PHE A 113 -24.81 -23.79 -18.83
C PHE A 113 -23.47 -24.46 -19.16
N GLY A 114 -23.17 -24.57 -20.44
CA GLY A 114 -21.91 -25.19 -20.91
C GLY A 114 -20.68 -24.36 -20.54
N THR A 115 -19.51 -25.02 -20.52
CA THR A 115 -18.23 -24.31 -20.39
C THR A 115 -17.85 -23.67 -21.72
N PHE A 116 -17.69 -22.35 -21.75
CA PHE A 116 -17.29 -21.61 -22.93
C PHE A 116 -15.81 -21.22 -22.85
N ILE A 117 -15.01 -21.65 -23.83
CA ILE A 117 -13.62 -21.22 -24.01
C ILE A 117 -13.56 -20.43 -25.31
N GLN A 118 -13.25 -19.14 -25.21
CA GLN A 118 -13.22 -18.24 -26.36
C GLN A 118 -12.05 -17.27 -26.32
N ASP A 119 -11.60 -16.88 -27.49
CA ASP A 119 -10.64 -15.79 -27.66
C ASP A 119 -11.38 -14.46 -27.73
N VAL A 120 -11.13 -13.59 -26.78
CA VAL A 120 -11.80 -12.30 -26.64
C VAL A 120 -10.88 -11.15 -26.99
N PHE A 121 -11.32 -10.27 -27.83
CA PHE A 121 -10.61 -9.04 -28.16
C PHE A 121 -10.70 -8.04 -27.00
N LEU A 122 -9.54 -7.65 -26.45
CA LEU A 122 -9.45 -6.72 -25.32
C LEU A 122 -9.14 -5.28 -25.71
N GLY A 123 -8.76 -5.06 -26.98
CA GLY A 123 -8.42 -3.75 -27.49
C GLY A 123 -7.10 -3.77 -28.29
N THR A 124 -6.67 -2.57 -28.68
CA THR A 124 -5.39 -2.39 -29.38
C THR A 124 -4.38 -1.75 -28.42
N ILE A 125 -3.14 -2.22 -28.48
CA ILE A 125 -2.00 -1.69 -27.73
C ILE A 125 -1.06 -1.00 -28.71
N PRO A 126 -0.66 0.26 -28.49
CA PRO A 126 0.45 0.85 -29.23
C PRO A 126 1.70 -0.01 -29.08
N TYR A 127 2.33 -0.32 -30.19
CA TYR A 127 3.49 -1.19 -30.22
C TYR A 127 4.77 -0.38 -30.41
N MET A 128 5.82 -0.79 -29.72
CA MET A 128 7.10 -0.11 -29.76
C MET A 128 7.85 -0.45 -31.06
N THR A 129 8.48 0.55 -31.66
CA THR A 129 9.38 0.38 -32.80
C THR A 129 10.76 -0.09 -32.32
N ASP A 130 11.59 -0.54 -33.25
CA ASP A 130 12.97 -0.96 -32.96
C ASP A 130 13.84 0.17 -32.39
N ASN A 131 13.43 1.43 -32.60
CA ASN A 131 14.08 2.62 -32.04
C ASN A 131 13.63 2.97 -30.61
N GLY A 132 12.75 2.16 -30.00
CA GLY A 132 12.20 2.44 -28.67
C GLY A 132 11.14 3.54 -28.64
N THR A 133 10.57 3.89 -29.79
CA THR A 133 9.52 4.91 -29.95
C THR A 133 8.15 4.27 -30.14
N PHE A 134 7.09 5.06 -29.98
CA PHE A 134 5.72 4.73 -30.33
C PHE A 134 5.20 5.72 -31.37
N VAL A 135 4.52 5.22 -32.40
CA VAL A 135 3.86 6.08 -33.39
C VAL A 135 2.39 6.26 -32.98
N ILE A 136 2.04 7.46 -32.56
CA ILE A 136 0.69 7.80 -32.10
C ILE A 136 0.12 8.93 -32.96
N ASN A 137 -0.97 8.64 -33.69
CA ASN A 137 -1.58 9.58 -34.62
C ASN A 137 -0.57 10.19 -35.62
N GLY A 138 0.34 9.37 -36.11
CA GLY A 138 1.38 9.78 -37.05
C GLY A 138 2.54 10.55 -36.46
N ALA A 139 2.63 10.68 -35.13
CA ALA A 139 3.75 11.32 -34.46
C ALA A 139 4.57 10.28 -33.67
N GLU A 140 5.87 10.28 -33.85
CA GLU A 140 6.76 9.48 -33.02
C GLU A 140 6.85 10.08 -31.61
N ARG A 141 6.66 9.21 -30.60
CA ARG A 141 6.69 9.58 -29.19
C ARG A 141 7.53 8.59 -28.40
N VAL A 142 8.21 9.09 -27.39
CA VAL A 142 8.96 8.25 -26.42
C VAL A 142 8.31 8.38 -25.06
N VAL A 143 8.06 7.26 -24.40
CA VAL A 143 7.62 7.25 -23.00
C VAL A 143 8.85 7.47 -22.13
N VAL A 144 8.92 8.63 -21.48
CA VAL A 144 10.05 9.00 -20.63
C VAL A 144 10.04 8.19 -19.35
N SER A 145 11.19 7.59 -19.03
CA SER A 145 11.37 6.91 -17.74
C SER A 145 11.24 7.92 -16.59
N GLN A 146 10.50 7.55 -15.55
CA GLN A 146 10.24 8.41 -14.39
C GLN A 146 11.15 8.01 -13.24
N LEU A 147 11.75 9.02 -12.60
CA LEU A 147 12.53 8.83 -11.39
C LEU A 147 11.62 9.18 -10.18
N HIS A 148 11.27 8.17 -9.39
CA HIS A 148 10.43 8.34 -8.21
C HIS A 148 11.12 7.78 -6.96
N ARG A 149 10.61 8.12 -5.79
CA ARG A 149 11.12 7.54 -4.54
C ARG A 149 10.87 6.04 -4.53
N SER A 150 11.89 5.28 -4.14
CA SER A 150 11.75 3.82 -3.94
C SER A 150 10.68 3.51 -2.89
N PRO A 151 9.97 2.40 -3.00
CA PRO A 151 9.17 1.88 -1.89
C PRO A 151 10.03 1.62 -0.65
N GLY A 152 9.44 1.77 0.53
CA GLY A 152 10.11 1.56 1.80
C GLY A 152 9.79 2.64 2.82
N VAL A 153 10.57 2.72 3.88
CA VAL A 153 10.48 3.75 4.91
C VAL A 153 11.61 4.76 4.78
N PHE A 154 11.29 6.04 4.93
CA PHE A 154 12.23 7.15 4.87
C PHE A 154 12.05 8.06 6.08
N PHE A 155 13.15 8.35 6.75
CA PHE A 155 13.20 9.24 7.89
C PHE A 155 13.77 10.59 7.46
N SER A 156 13.09 11.64 7.82
CA SER A 156 13.51 13.02 7.49
C SER A 156 13.43 13.94 8.70
N GLN A 157 14.14 15.04 8.62
CA GLN A 157 14.10 16.10 9.62
C GLN A 157 13.75 17.42 8.96
N GLY A 158 13.12 18.29 9.71
CA GLY A 158 12.79 19.64 9.28
C GLY A 158 12.92 20.63 10.44
N VAL A 159 13.21 21.88 10.13
CA VAL A 159 13.28 22.95 11.15
C VAL A 159 11.97 23.72 11.08
N HIS A 160 11.26 23.77 12.21
CA HIS A 160 10.08 24.62 12.33
C HIS A 160 10.49 26.11 12.39
N ALA A 161 9.55 27.01 12.10
CA ALA A 161 9.79 28.45 12.14
C ALA A 161 10.34 28.97 13.50
N ASN A 162 10.04 28.26 14.59
CA ASN A 162 10.53 28.55 15.95
C ASN A 162 11.94 27.99 16.22
N GLY A 163 12.62 27.37 15.24
CA GLY A 163 13.93 26.74 15.40
C GLY A 163 13.89 25.31 15.97
N THR A 164 12.73 24.78 16.33
CA THR A 164 12.59 23.41 16.84
C THR A 164 12.78 22.40 15.72
N MET A 165 13.60 21.35 15.96
CA MET A 165 13.77 20.24 15.04
C MET A 165 12.56 19.31 15.14
N LEU A 166 11.94 19.06 13.98
CA LEU A 166 10.85 18.10 13.84
C LEU A 166 11.31 16.93 12.99
N TYR A 167 10.89 15.74 13.36
CA TYR A 167 11.25 14.51 12.68
C TYR A 167 9.99 13.87 12.08
N SER A 168 10.17 13.24 10.94
CA SER A 168 9.10 12.47 10.31
C SER A 168 9.62 11.18 9.70
N ALA A 169 8.74 10.17 9.69
CA ALA A 169 8.96 8.89 9.02
C ALA A 169 7.84 8.70 8.01
N ARG A 170 8.20 8.44 6.75
CA ARG A 170 7.23 8.23 5.68
C ARG A 170 7.37 6.85 5.08
N ILE A 171 6.28 6.08 5.08
CA ILE A 171 6.18 4.79 4.42
C ILE A 171 5.60 5.02 3.04
N ILE A 172 6.33 4.60 2.02
CA ILE A 172 5.95 4.67 0.61
C ILE A 172 5.78 3.24 0.11
N PRO A 173 4.55 2.77 -0.17
CA PRO A 173 4.34 1.47 -0.81
C PRO A 173 4.59 1.55 -2.32
N PHE A 174 4.73 0.39 -2.95
CA PHE A 174 4.67 0.28 -4.41
C PHE A 174 3.24 0.57 -4.92
N LYS A 175 2.22 0.03 -4.22
CA LYS A 175 0.79 0.25 -4.47
C LYS A 175 0.06 0.40 -3.13
N GLY A 176 -0.73 1.44 -2.96
CA GLY A 176 -1.54 1.63 -1.75
C GLY A 176 -1.41 3.04 -1.16
N SER A 177 -1.98 3.20 0.02
CA SER A 177 -1.99 4.48 0.74
C SER A 177 -0.65 4.76 1.42
N TRP A 178 -0.24 6.02 1.39
CA TRP A 178 0.96 6.47 2.12
C TRP A 178 0.62 6.72 3.57
N ILE A 179 1.55 6.42 4.45
CA ILE A 179 1.46 6.80 5.86
C ILE A 179 2.71 7.58 6.27
N GLU A 180 2.50 8.65 7.00
CA GLU A 180 3.57 9.49 7.51
C GLU A 180 3.39 9.71 9.01
N PHE A 181 4.40 9.43 9.78
CA PHE A 181 4.48 9.76 11.20
C PHE A 181 5.28 11.04 11.36
N ALA A 182 4.77 12.02 12.06
CA ALA A 182 5.46 13.27 12.28
C ALA A 182 5.32 13.76 13.71
N THR A 183 6.38 14.38 14.22
CA THR A 183 6.38 15.04 15.53
C THR A 183 5.86 16.47 15.42
N ASP A 184 5.20 16.93 16.46
CA ASP A 184 4.70 18.31 16.59
C ASP A 184 5.56 19.10 17.60
N ILE A 185 5.43 20.41 17.58
CA ILE A 185 6.11 21.35 18.51
C ILE A 185 5.85 21.01 19.98
N ASN A 186 4.63 20.51 20.28
CA ASN A 186 4.21 20.10 21.61
C ASN A 186 4.74 18.74 22.02
N ASN A 187 5.71 18.19 21.32
CA ASN A 187 6.25 16.85 21.54
C ASN A 187 5.15 15.77 21.53
N VAL A 188 4.30 15.81 20.51
CA VAL A 188 3.23 14.85 20.25
C VAL A 188 3.46 14.23 18.87
N MET A 189 3.24 12.93 18.74
CA MET A 189 3.40 12.22 17.48
C MET A 189 2.05 11.98 16.81
N TYR A 190 1.97 12.38 15.54
CA TYR A 190 0.78 12.22 14.71
C TYR A 190 1.06 11.34 13.51
N ALA A 191 0.05 10.60 13.08
CA ALA A 191 0.03 9.87 11.83
C ALA A 191 -0.85 10.61 10.80
N TYR A 192 -0.39 10.62 9.53
CA TYR A 192 -1.10 11.18 8.39
C TYR A 192 -1.28 10.08 7.36
N ILE A 193 -2.52 9.78 7.01
CA ILE A 193 -2.85 8.82 5.96
C ILE A 193 -3.19 9.61 4.70
N ASP A 194 -2.48 9.36 3.59
CA ASP A 194 -2.63 10.05 2.30
C ASP A 194 -2.64 11.59 2.42
N ARG A 195 -1.84 12.14 3.33
CA ARG A 195 -1.74 13.59 3.62
C ARG A 195 -3.06 14.23 4.07
N LYS A 196 -4.00 13.43 4.57
CA LYS A 196 -5.25 13.93 5.14
C LYS A 196 -5.06 14.43 6.57
N LYS A 197 -6.17 14.64 7.28
CA LYS A 197 -6.16 15.11 8.66
C LYS A 197 -5.25 14.25 9.56
N LYS A 198 -4.58 14.92 10.49
CA LYS A 198 -3.70 14.28 11.48
C LYS A 198 -4.50 13.53 12.53
N LEU A 199 -4.00 12.37 12.93
CA LEU A 199 -4.51 11.57 14.03
C LEU A 199 -3.36 11.18 14.98
N PRO A 200 -3.60 11.07 16.29
CA PRO A 200 -2.57 10.62 17.22
C PRO A 200 -2.06 9.23 16.84
N VAL A 201 -0.76 8.98 17.00
CA VAL A 201 -0.18 7.65 16.69
C VAL A 201 -0.77 6.57 17.60
N THR A 202 -1.10 6.90 18.83
CA THR A 202 -1.74 5.98 19.78
C THR A 202 -3.11 5.49 19.32
N THR A 203 -3.91 6.36 18.71
CA THR A 203 -5.17 5.96 18.04
C THR A 203 -4.93 4.92 16.95
N LEU A 204 -3.85 5.06 16.15
CA LEU A 204 -3.49 4.06 15.15
C LEU A 204 -3.06 2.74 15.80
N LEU A 205 -2.27 2.78 16.88
CA LEU A 205 -1.86 1.60 17.62
C LEU A 205 -3.06 0.85 18.22
N ARG A 206 -4.05 1.56 18.77
CA ARG A 206 -5.30 0.95 19.24
C ARG A 206 -6.06 0.27 18.10
N ALA A 207 -6.18 0.93 16.95
CA ALA A 207 -6.87 0.37 15.78
C ALA A 207 -6.19 -0.89 15.21
N ILE A 208 -4.88 -1.08 15.45
CA ILE A 208 -4.12 -2.28 15.06
C ILE A 208 -4.33 -3.44 16.05
N GLY A 209 -4.89 -3.15 17.26
CA GLY A 209 -5.20 -4.14 18.27
C GLY A 209 -4.42 -4.02 19.58
N TYR A 210 -3.79 -2.87 19.84
CA TYR A 210 -3.23 -2.52 21.17
C TYR A 210 -4.21 -1.62 21.88
N GLU A 211 -5.25 -2.23 22.43
CA GLU A 211 -6.45 -1.54 22.88
C GLU A 211 -6.21 -0.62 24.07
N GLN A 212 -5.52 -1.12 25.09
CA GLN A 212 -5.33 -0.42 26.35
C GLN A 212 -4.03 0.39 26.37
N ASP A 213 -3.99 1.44 27.21
CA ASP A 213 -2.76 2.20 27.49
C ASP A 213 -1.63 1.31 27.98
N LYS A 214 -1.98 0.25 28.72
CA LYS A 214 -1.07 -0.77 29.20
C LYS A 214 -0.31 -1.45 28.04
N ASP A 215 -1.04 -1.86 27.00
CA ASP A 215 -0.45 -2.57 25.86
C ASP A 215 0.53 -1.67 25.12
N ILE A 216 0.15 -0.41 24.90
CA ILE A 216 1.01 0.58 24.25
C ILE A 216 2.27 0.84 25.08
N LEU A 217 2.17 0.99 26.40
CA LEU A 217 3.33 1.22 27.25
C LEU A 217 4.24 0.00 27.36
N GLN A 218 3.70 -1.21 27.31
CA GLN A 218 4.48 -2.45 27.30
C GLN A 218 5.29 -2.63 26.02
N ILE A 219 4.73 -2.28 24.84
CA ILE A 219 5.46 -2.34 23.54
C ILE A 219 6.76 -1.53 23.58
N PHE A 220 6.72 -0.38 24.25
CA PHE A 220 7.88 0.51 24.35
C PHE A 220 8.70 0.25 25.62
N ASP A 221 8.38 -0.78 26.42
CA ASP A 221 9.04 -1.15 27.68
C ASP A 221 9.12 0.02 28.68
N LEU A 222 8.06 0.84 28.75
CA LEU A 222 8.01 2.07 29.54
C LEU A 222 7.42 1.88 30.93
N ALA A 223 6.60 0.83 31.10
CA ALA A 223 5.88 0.59 32.32
C ALA A 223 6.19 -0.78 32.91
N GLU A 224 6.31 -0.80 34.23
CA GLU A 224 6.40 -2.02 35.03
C GLU A 224 5.00 -2.30 35.64
N GLU A 225 4.52 -3.51 35.44
CA GLU A 225 3.26 -3.95 36.02
C GLU A 225 3.46 -4.41 37.47
N VAL A 226 2.86 -3.71 38.38
CA VAL A 226 2.93 -4.02 39.83
C VAL A 226 1.55 -4.48 40.32
N LYS A 227 1.49 -5.70 40.88
CA LYS A 227 0.25 -6.19 41.50
C LYS A 227 -0.08 -5.38 42.74
N VAL A 228 -1.34 -4.98 42.85
CA VAL A 228 -1.85 -4.18 43.98
C VAL A 228 -1.92 -5.03 45.24
N ASN A 229 -0.84 -5.02 46.01
CA ASN A 229 -0.74 -5.63 47.33
C ASN A 229 -0.18 -4.59 48.28
N LYS A 230 -0.64 -4.56 49.53
CA LYS A 230 -0.16 -3.62 50.56
C LYS A 230 1.36 -3.58 50.71
N LYS A 231 2.07 -4.70 50.43
CA LYS A 231 3.54 -4.79 50.48
C LYS A 231 4.19 -4.15 49.26
N ASN A 232 3.72 -4.45 48.05
CA ASN A 232 4.26 -3.93 46.81
C ASN A 232 4.01 -2.44 46.65
N MET A 233 2.80 -2.00 47.02
CA MET A 233 2.40 -0.59 46.95
C MET A 233 3.21 0.29 47.92
N LYS A 234 3.55 -0.20 49.12
CA LYS A 234 4.47 0.50 50.03
C LYS A 234 5.86 0.69 49.47
N ALA A 235 6.36 -0.29 48.69
CA ALA A 235 7.64 -0.16 47.99
C ALA A 235 7.59 0.78 46.79
N ALA A 236 6.40 1.11 46.28
CA ALA A 236 6.17 1.97 45.13
C ALA A 236 5.93 3.45 45.53
N ILE A 237 5.97 3.80 46.82
CA ILE A 237 5.82 5.18 47.28
C ILE A 237 6.89 6.06 46.67
N GLY A 238 6.49 7.23 46.13
CA GLY A 238 7.37 8.19 45.46
C GLY A 238 7.56 7.91 43.97
N ARG A 239 7.05 6.78 43.45
CA ARG A 239 7.04 6.53 41.99
C ARG A 239 5.78 7.11 41.33
N LYS A 240 5.90 7.47 40.05
CA LYS A 240 4.78 8.03 39.28
C LYS A 240 4.04 6.95 38.51
N LEU A 241 2.74 7.15 38.37
CA LEU A 241 1.86 6.33 37.60
C LEU A 241 2.15 6.54 36.08
N ALA A 242 2.41 5.46 35.35
CA ALA A 242 2.63 5.49 33.92
C ALA A 242 1.31 5.52 33.12
N ALA A 243 0.23 4.93 33.68
CA ALA A 243 -1.11 4.93 33.09
C ALA A 243 -2.18 5.26 34.13
N ARG A 244 -3.38 5.58 33.65
CA ARG A 244 -4.53 5.77 34.50
C ARG A 244 -4.87 4.49 35.27
N VAL A 245 -5.25 4.62 36.53
CA VAL A 245 -5.80 3.52 37.31
C VAL A 245 -7.30 3.50 37.10
N LEU A 246 -7.78 2.39 36.51
CA LEU A 246 -9.17 2.19 36.18
C LEU A 246 -9.80 1.18 37.15
N LYS A 247 -11.01 1.46 37.62
CA LYS A 247 -11.88 0.47 38.22
C LYS A 247 -12.82 -0.04 37.14
N SER A 248 -12.67 -1.30 36.80
CA SER A 248 -13.51 -1.96 35.79
C SER A 248 -14.55 -2.83 36.48
N TRP A 249 -15.80 -2.73 36.07
CA TRP A 249 -16.86 -3.64 36.45
C TRP A 249 -17.76 -3.96 35.25
N ASN A 250 -18.33 -5.15 35.27
CA ASN A 250 -19.30 -5.55 34.26
C ASN A 250 -20.70 -5.17 34.72
N GLU A 251 -21.41 -4.45 33.88
CA GLU A 251 -22.82 -4.13 34.08
C GLU A 251 -23.63 -4.90 33.04
N ASP A 252 -24.47 -5.82 33.51
CA ASP A 252 -25.29 -6.65 32.67
C ASP A 252 -26.60 -5.94 32.33
N PHE A 253 -26.76 -5.66 31.02
CA PHE A 253 -28.01 -5.12 30.49
C PHE A 253 -28.78 -6.25 29.78
N VAL A 254 -30.05 -6.35 30.13
CA VAL A 254 -30.96 -7.20 29.38
C VAL A 254 -31.59 -6.38 28.28
N ASP A 255 -31.35 -6.75 27.05
CA ASP A 255 -32.01 -6.13 25.90
C ASP A 255 -33.50 -6.49 25.94
N GLU A 256 -34.36 -5.49 26.08
CA GLU A 256 -35.81 -5.66 26.21
C GLU A 256 -36.46 -6.26 24.96
N ASP A 257 -35.82 -6.13 23.77
CA ASP A 257 -36.36 -6.60 22.48
C ASP A 257 -35.93 -8.03 22.17
N THR A 258 -34.70 -8.43 22.53
CA THR A 258 -34.13 -9.75 22.20
C THR A 258 -34.08 -10.71 23.39
N GLY A 259 -34.12 -10.19 24.64
CA GLY A 259 -33.95 -10.97 25.85
C GLY A 259 -32.52 -11.49 26.08
N GLU A 260 -31.55 -11.03 25.30
CA GLU A 260 -30.15 -11.37 25.48
C GLU A 260 -29.51 -10.50 26.57
N VAL A 261 -28.68 -11.13 27.42
CA VAL A 261 -27.89 -10.40 28.42
C VAL A 261 -26.60 -9.92 27.78
N VAL A 262 -26.46 -8.62 27.59
CA VAL A 262 -25.25 -7.98 27.09
C VAL A 262 -24.47 -7.43 28.26
N SER A 263 -23.33 -8.02 28.60
CA SER A 263 -22.39 -7.49 29.61
C SER A 263 -21.55 -6.36 29.01
N ILE A 264 -21.71 -5.15 29.54
CA ILE A 264 -20.91 -3.99 29.14
C ILE A 264 -19.90 -3.72 30.28
N GLU A 265 -18.61 -3.76 29.89
CA GLU A 265 -17.52 -3.36 30.78
C GLU A 265 -17.51 -1.83 30.93
N ARG A 266 -17.71 -1.36 32.19
CA ARG A 266 -17.59 0.07 32.55
C ARG A 266 -16.28 0.31 33.25
N ASN A 267 -15.66 1.43 32.92
CA ASN A 267 -14.38 1.85 33.47
C ASN A 267 -14.53 3.24 34.11
N GLU A 268 -14.22 3.34 35.39
CA GLU A 268 -14.14 4.60 36.15
C GLU A 268 -12.66 4.93 36.39
N VAL A 269 -12.25 6.15 36.08
CA VAL A 269 -10.89 6.61 36.34
C VAL A 269 -10.77 6.99 37.80
N ILE A 270 -9.94 6.27 38.58
CA ILE A 270 -9.67 6.54 39.99
C ILE A 270 -8.54 7.54 40.11
N MET A 271 -7.45 7.30 39.37
CA MET A 271 -6.29 8.19 39.38
C MET A 271 -5.81 8.45 37.97
N GLU A 272 -5.44 9.71 37.74
CA GLU A 272 -4.81 10.13 36.50
C GLU A 272 -3.35 9.68 36.45
N ARG A 273 -2.83 9.54 35.25
CA ARG A 273 -1.41 9.27 35.01
C ARG A 273 -0.54 10.44 35.49
N GLU A 274 0.76 10.21 35.65
CA GLU A 274 1.76 11.12 36.18
C GLU A 274 1.51 11.52 37.65
N THR A 275 0.51 10.93 38.32
CA THR A 275 0.28 11.13 39.74
C THR A 275 1.36 10.39 40.54
N GLU A 276 2.02 11.08 41.45
CA GLU A 276 2.97 10.48 42.37
C GLU A 276 2.23 9.68 43.48
N LEU A 277 2.68 8.45 43.70
CA LEU A 277 2.09 7.59 44.72
C LEU A 277 2.45 8.06 46.11
N THR A 278 1.44 8.60 46.82
CA THR A 278 1.49 8.94 48.25
C THR A 278 0.83 7.85 49.08
N ALA A 279 0.99 7.87 50.39
CA ALA A 279 0.36 6.89 51.28
C ALA A 279 -1.17 6.89 51.15
N ASP A 280 -1.76 8.09 51.02
CA ASP A 280 -3.20 8.28 50.92
C ASP A 280 -3.74 7.73 49.57
N ASN A 281 -3.05 8.01 48.48
CA ASN A 281 -3.40 7.51 47.12
C ASN A 281 -3.35 5.99 47.04
N ILE A 282 -2.42 5.36 47.77
CA ILE A 282 -2.28 3.90 47.81
C ILE A 282 -3.49 3.25 48.52
N GLU A 283 -4.02 3.86 49.58
CA GLU A 283 -5.22 3.35 50.26
C GLU A 283 -6.42 3.39 49.30
N GLU A 284 -6.58 4.47 48.54
CA GLU A 284 -7.64 4.63 47.54
C GLU A 284 -7.54 3.59 46.43
N ILE A 285 -6.33 3.33 45.92
CA ILE A 285 -6.09 2.30 44.87
C ILE A 285 -6.41 0.89 45.42
N VAL A 286 -6.03 0.59 46.66
CA VAL A 286 -6.30 -0.72 47.29
C VAL A 286 -7.79 -0.91 47.53
N GLU A 287 -8.52 0.14 47.96
CA GLU A 287 -9.96 0.10 48.19
C GLU A 287 -10.75 -0.01 46.87
N SER A 288 -10.24 0.52 45.79
CA SER A 288 -10.91 0.46 44.49
C SER A 288 -10.99 -0.94 43.86
N GLY A 289 -10.17 -1.89 44.35
CA GLY A 289 -10.14 -3.26 43.84
C GLY A 289 -9.35 -3.43 42.55
N ALA A 290 -8.59 -2.43 42.13
CA ALA A 290 -7.68 -2.57 40.98
C ALA A 290 -6.67 -3.70 41.22
N GLN A 291 -6.50 -4.58 40.23
CA GLN A 291 -5.62 -5.75 40.39
C GLN A 291 -4.14 -5.42 40.14
N THR A 292 -3.89 -4.52 39.21
CA THR A 292 -2.54 -4.14 38.76
C THR A 292 -2.48 -2.63 38.53
N VAL A 293 -1.29 -2.07 38.76
CA VAL A 293 -0.96 -0.66 38.52
C VAL A 293 0.29 -0.61 37.68
N LEU A 294 0.35 0.30 36.71
CA LEU A 294 1.50 0.53 35.86
C LEU A 294 2.31 1.71 36.41
N LEU A 295 3.56 1.43 36.74
CA LEU A 295 4.52 2.43 37.19
C LEU A 295 5.58 2.68 36.14
N HIS A 296 6.10 3.91 36.08
CA HIS A 296 7.27 4.17 35.23
C HIS A 296 8.44 3.26 35.64
N LYS A 297 9.03 2.58 34.67
CA LYS A 297 10.12 1.63 34.90
C LYS A 297 11.40 2.37 35.30
N ASP A 298 11.70 3.46 34.60
CA ASP A 298 12.87 4.30 34.83
C ASP A 298 12.54 5.76 34.44
N GLU A 299 13.00 6.74 35.23
CA GLU A 299 12.82 8.15 34.93
C GLU A 299 13.58 8.57 33.65
N GLU A 300 14.73 7.97 33.37
CA GLU A 300 15.50 8.25 32.16
C GLU A 300 14.76 7.73 30.91
N ALA A 301 14.17 6.54 30.99
CA ALA A 301 13.33 6.00 29.93
C ALA A 301 12.06 6.86 29.73
N ALA A 302 11.40 7.28 30.82
CA ALA A 302 10.24 8.17 30.75
C ALA A 302 10.57 9.48 30.03
N ASN A 303 11.73 10.07 30.29
CA ASN A 303 12.17 11.30 29.64
C ASN A 303 12.43 11.10 28.13
N LYS A 304 13.05 9.98 27.75
CA LYS A 304 13.32 9.65 26.32
C LYS A 304 12.04 9.40 25.52
N PHE A 305 11.01 8.88 26.16
CA PHE A 305 9.74 8.52 25.53
C PHE A 305 8.58 9.44 25.90
N THR A 306 8.86 10.63 26.43
CA THR A 306 7.84 11.64 26.81
C THR A 306 6.83 11.89 25.70
N ILE A 307 7.25 11.75 24.42
CA ILE A 307 6.38 11.92 23.25
C ILE A 307 5.21 10.92 23.24
N ILE A 308 5.41 9.67 23.68
CA ILE A 308 4.34 8.67 23.76
C ILE A 308 3.32 9.06 24.83
N PHE A 309 3.77 9.49 26.00
CA PHE A 309 2.89 9.94 27.08
C PHE A 309 2.08 11.18 26.67
N ASN A 310 2.72 12.15 26.00
CA ASN A 310 2.05 13.33 25.48
C ASN A 310 1.01 12.97 24.41
N THR A 311 1.31 11.95 23.59
CA THR A 311 0.40 11.50 22.53
C THR A 311 -0.80 10.77 23.12
N LEU A 312 -0.60 9.91 24.13
CA LEU A 312 -1.68 9.28 24.89
C LEU A 312 -2.61 10.30 25.57
N ALA A 313 -2.06 11.46 26.04
CA ALA A 313 -2.88 12.52 26.62
C ALA A 313 -3.82 13.18 25.62
N LYS A 314 -3.48 13.17 24.35
CA LYS A 314 -4.26 13.79 23.27
C LYS A 314 -5.08 12.79 22.49
N ASP A 315 -5.02 11.50 22.84
CA ASP A 315 -5.79 10.46 22.18
C ASP A 315 -7.27 10.56 22.56
N PRO A 316 -8.17 10.75 21.58
CA PRO A 316 -9.60 10.84 21.84
C PRO A 316 -10.27 9.46 22.02
N SER A 317 -9.54 8.35 21.78
CA SER A 317 -10.07 6.98 21.80
C SER A 317 -9.59 6.22 23.04
N ASN A 318 -10.44 5.36 23.60
CA ASN A 318 -10.13 4.51 24.73
C ASN A 318 -10.22 3.00 24.39
N SER A 319 -10.78 2.67 23.23
CA SER A 319 -10.95 1.29 22.77
C SER A 319 -10.59 1.12 21.28
N GLU A 320 -10.39 -0.11 20.85
CA GLU A 320 -10.13 -0.44 19.43
C GLU A 320 -11.28 0.06 18.53
N LYS A 321 -12.53 -0.16 18.94
CA LYS A 321 -13.72 0.27 18.19
C LYS A 321 -13.77 1.78 17.99
N GLU A 322 -13.57 2.54 19.07
CA GLU A 322 -13.54 4.00 19.00
C GLU A 322 -12.42 4.51 18.11
N ALA A 323 -11.23 3.90 18.18
CA ALA A 323 -10.09 4.25 17.35
C ALA A 323 -10.36 4.00 15.85
N VAL A 324 -10.92 2.84 15.50
CA VAL A 324 -11.29 2.51 14.12
C VAL A 324 -12.37 3.45 13.59
N ASN A 325 -13.40 3.72 14.38
CA ASN A 325 -14.46 4.65 14.01
C ASN A 325 -13.93 6.08 13.85
N TYR A 326 -13.03 6.51 14.72
CA TYR A 326 -12.38 7.80 14.61
C TYR A 326 -11.57 7.92 13.31
N ILE A 327 -10.77 6.89 12.96
CA ILE A 327 -10.01 6.83 11.71
C ILE A 327 -10.96 6.87 10.52
N TYR A 328 -12.05 6.10 10.54
CA TYR A 328 -13.04 6.09 9.47
C TYR A 328 -13.64 7.47 9.23
N ARG A 329 -14.07 8.18 10.30
CA ARG A 329 -14.58 9.56 10.23
C ARG A 329 -13.58 10.52 9.61
N GLN A 330 -12.30 10.39 9.98
CA GLN A 330 -11.25 11.24 9.41
C GLN A 330 -11.01 10.96 7.92
N LEU A 331 -11.15 9.72 7.46
CA LEU A 331 -10.92 9.35 6.07
C LEU A 331 -12.11 9.64 5.16
N ARG A 332 -13.33 9.38 5.63
CA ARG A 332 -14.56 9.45 4.85
C ARG A 332 -15.39 10.71 5.08
N ASN A 333 -15.13 11.45 6.15
CA ASN A 333 -15.95 12.56 6.64
C ASN A 333 -17.43 12.17 6.87
N ALA A 334 -17.69 10.93 7.23
CA ALA A 334 -19.00 10.36 7.52
C ALA A 334 -18.88 9.35 8.64
N ASP A 335 -19.95 9.10 9.35
CA ASP A 335 -20.00 8.02 10.33
C ASP A 335 -20.06 6.65 9.63
N PRO A 336 -19.45 5.60 10.19
CA PRO A 336 -19.58 4.26 9.66
C PRO A 336 -21.02 3.75 9.81
N ALA A 337 -21.45 2.90 8.88
CA ALA A 337 -22.77 2.27 8.97
C ALA A 337 -22.81 1.25 10.12
N ASP A 338 -21.72 0.54 10.29
CA ASP A 338 -21.47 -0.46 11.35
C ASP A 338 -19.96 -0.56 11.65
N ASP A 339 -19.64 -1.13 12.80
CA ASP A 339 -18.24 -1.31 13.24
C ASP A 339 -17.47 -2.25 12.33
N ALA A 340 -18.13 -3.26 11.73
CA ALA A 340 -17.52 -4.21 10.81
C ALA A 340 -17.04 -3.54 9.53
N SER A 341 -17.87 -2.67 8.94
CA SER A 341 -17.51 -1.85 7.79
C SER A 341 -16.32 -0.93 8.05
N ALA A 342 -16.28 -0.31 9.22
CA ALA A 342 -15.17 0.55 9.59
C ALA A 342 -13.86 -0.24 9.71
N ARG A 343 -13.91 -1.41 10.35
CA ARG A 343 -12.77 -2.33 10.50
C ARG A 343 -12.29 -2.85 9.14
N GLU A 344 -13.20 -3.23 8.24
CA GLU A 344 -12.85 -3.68 6.89
C GLU A 344 -12.14 -2.57 6.11
N VAL A 345 -12.64 -1.34 6.14
CA VAL A 345 -12.00 -0.19 5.48
C VAL A 345 -10.59 0.04 6.02
N PHE A 346 -10.40 -0.04 7.34
CA PHE A 346 -9.10 0.13 7.97
C PHE A 346 -8.12 -1.00 7.58
N GLN A 347 -8.55 -2.27 7.65
CA GLN A 347 -7.73 -3.40 7.24
C GLN A 347 -7.33 -3.33 5.78
N ASN A 348 -8.24 -2.89 4.91
CA ASN A 348 -7.97 -2.73 3.48
C ASN A 348 -6.96 -1.63 3.15
N LEU A 349 -6.64 -0.73 4.08
CA LEU A 349 -5.66 0.35 3.83
C LEU A 349 -4.21 -0.15 3.82
N PHE A 350 -3.86 -1.06 4.75
CA PHE A 350 -2.45 -1.42 5.01
C PHE A 350 -2.19 -2.92 5.07
N PHE A 351 -3.22 -3.74 5.36
CA PHE A 351 -3.08 -5.16 5.69
C PHE A 351 -3.69 -6.10 4.65
N SER A 352 -4.21 -5.59 3.54
CA SER A 352 -4.82 -6.39 2.48
C SER A 352 -3.93 -6.45 1.25
N ASP A 353 -3.51 -7.64 0.83
CA ASP A 353 -2.68 -7.89 -0.36
C ASP A 353 -3.30 -7.35 -1.65
N LYS A 354 -4.63 -7.25 -1.72
CA LYS A 354 -5.34 -6.73 -2.89
C LYS A 354 -5.16 -5.22 -3.08
N ARG A 355 -5.01 -4.47 -1.99
CA ARG A 355 -5.01 -3.01 -1.99
C ARG A 355 -3.68 -2.37 -1.61
N TYR A 356 -2.86 -3.10 -0.87
CA TYR A 356 -1.57 -2.62 -0.38
C TYR A 356 -0.45 -3.56 -0.80
N ASP A 357 0.60 -3.04 -1.39
CA ASP A 357 1.78 -3.80 -1.80
C ASP A 357 3.03 -2.93 -1.59
N LEU A 358 3.93 -3.38 -0.74
CA LEU A 358 5.25 -2.77 -0.56
C LEU A 358 6.20 -3.12 -1.70
N GLY A 359 5.93 -4.22 -2.41
CA GLY A 359 6.88 -4.83 -3.31
C GLY A 359 8.07 -5.45 -2.58
N GLU A 360 8.83 -6.30 -3.25
CA GLU A 360 10.03 -6.96 -2.68
C GLU A 360 11.08 -5.94 -2.24
N VAL A 361 11.30 -4.90 -3.06
CA VAL A 361 12.25 -3.82 -2.77
C VAL A 361 11.84 -3.04 -1.52
N GLY A 362 10.56 -2.74 -1.36
CA GLY A 362 10.04 -2.03 -0.19
C GLY A 362 10.20 -2.84 1.09
N ARG A 363 9.83 -4.12 1.06
CA ARG A 363 10.01 -5.04 2.20
C ARG A 363 11.48 -5.19 2.57
N TYR A 364 12.35 -5.46 1.60
CA TYR A 364 13.78 -5.56 1.84
C TYR A 364 14.36 -4.29 2.50
N ARG A 365 13.95 -3.11 2.06
CA ARG A 365 14.44 -1.83 2.61
C ARG A 365 13.96 -1.59 4.04
N ILE A 366 12.70 -1.92 4.33
CA ILE A 366 12.14 -1.82 5.69
C ILE A 366 12.91 -2.76 6.63
N ASN A 367 13.06 -4.03 6.24
CA ASN A 367 13.78 -5.02 7.03
C ASN A 367 15.22 -4.59 7.31
N LYS A 368 15.94 -4.13 6.27
CA LYS A 368 17.33 -3.69 6.40
C LYS A 368 17.46 -2.43 7.28
N LYS A 369 16.53 -1.47 7.16
CA LYS A 369 16.60 -0.22 7.93
C LYS A 369 16.27 -0.42 9.40
N LEU A 370 15.32 -1.28 9.69
CA LEU A 370 14.80 -1.51 11.04
C LEU A 370 15.35 -2.79 11.69
N ASN A 371 16.23 -3.53 11.00
CA ASN A 371 16.78 -4.82 11.43
C ASN A 371 15.67 -5.85 11.76
N LEU A 372 14.69 -5.96 10.86
CA LEU A 372 13.61 -6.93 10.95
C LEU A 372 13.93 -8.18 10.12
N ASP A 373 13.49 -9.34 10.59
CA ASP A 373 13.63 -10.64 9.91
C ASP A 373 12.32 -11.11 9.24
N THR A 374 11.45 -10.16 8.89
CA THR A 374 10.20 -10.47 8.19
C THR A 374 10.48 -11.02 6.80
N ASP A 375 9.74 -12.07 6.39
CA ASP A 375 9.91 -12.68 5.07
C ASP A 375 9.66 -11.67 3.94
N ILE A 376 10.46 -11.76 2.87
CA ILE A 376 10.39 -10.86 1.70
C ILE A 376 9.05 -11.02 0.96
N ASP A 377 8.43 -12.21 1.05
CA ASP A 377 7.14 -12.48 0.44
C ASP A 377 5.96 -11.78 1.15
N VAL A 378 6.16 -11.32 2.38
CA VAL A 378 5.15 -10.52 3.10
C VAL A 378 5.16 -9.09 2.57
N ARG A 379 4.27 -8.81 1.63
CA ARG A 379 4.21 -7.51 0.91
C ARG A 379 3.29 -6.47 1.54
N VAL A 380 2.58 -6.82 2.59
CA VAL A 380 1.74 -5.89 3.37
C VAL A 380 2.48 -5.38 4.60
N LEU A 381 2.02 -4.28 5.18
CA LEU A 381 2.56 -3.82 6.47
C LEU A 381 2.22 -4.81 7.58
N THR A 382 3.14 -4.99 8.51
CA THR A 382 2.92 -5.74 9.74
C THR A 382 2.78 -4.80 10.94
N LYS A 383 2.24 -5.31 12.03
CA LYS A 383 2.17 -4.54 13.29
C LYS A 383 3.57 -4.17 13.78
N GLU A 384 4.52 -5.10 13.62
CA GLU A 384 5.92 -4.93 14.02
C GLU A 384 6.60 -3.81 13.22
N ASP A 385 6.34 -3.71 11.91
CA ASP A 385 6.87 -2.63 11.08
C ASP A 385 6.51 -1.27 11.67
N ILE A 386 5.24 -1.08 12.02
CA ILE A 386 4.74 0.21 12.53
C ILE A 386 5.40 0.54 13.88
N ILE A 387 5.51 -0.45 14.77
CA ILE A 387 6.14 -0.28 16.08
C ILE A 387 7.61 0.11 15.94
N GLU A 388 8.36 -0.64 15.12
CA GLU A 388 9.79 -0.39 14.96
C GLU A 388 10.06 0.95 14.24
N ILE A 389 9.19 1.38 13.32
CA ILE A 389 9.25 2.72 12.71
C ILE A 389 9.08 3.81 13.79
N ILE A 390 8.11 3.65 14.69
CA ILE A 390 7.88 4.59 15.78
C ILE A 390 9.08 4.59 16.74
N LYS A 391 9.62 3.44 17.12
CA LYS A 391 10.82 3.34 17.95
C LYS A 391 12.02 4.03 17.30
N TYR A 392 12.25 3.80 16.01
CA TYR A 392 13.34 4.44 15.28
C TYR A 392 13.15 5.98 15.23
N LEU A 393 11.91 6.46 15.05
CA LEU A 393 11.61 7.88 15.09
C LEU A 393 11.91 8.50 16.47
N ILE A 394 11.62 7.78 17.55
CA ILE A 394 11.97 8.19 18.91
C ILE A 394 13.50 8.20 19.12
N GLN A 395 14.21 7.23 18.56
CA GLN A 395 15.68 7.22 18.56
C GLN A 395 16.26 8.44 17.81
N LEU A 396 15.64 8.87 16.71
CA LEU A 396 16.02 10.08 16.00
C LEU A 396 15.86 11.34 16.86
N ILE A 397 14.75 11.45 17.59
CA ILE A 397 14.48 12.57 18.50
C ILE A 397 15.59 12.63 19.58
N ASN A 398 16.02 11.48 20.07
CA ASN A 398 17.07 11.35 21.08
C ASN A 398 18.50 11.37 20.49
N SER A 399 18.66 11.72 19.21
CA SER A 399 19.95 11.82 18.50
C SER A 399 20.78 10.53 18.47
N SER A 400 20.13 9.37 18.57
CA SER A 400 20.79 8.05 18.52
C SER A 400 20.70 7.34 17.17
N ALA A 401 20.03 7.96 16.18
CA ALA A 401 19.83 7.42 14.85
C ALA A 401 20.13 8.48 13.76
N THR A 402 20.10 8.06 12.49
CA THR A 402 20.41 8.92 11.33
C THR A 402 19.22 9.07 10.40
N VAL A 403 19.04 10.29 9.86
CA VAL A 403 18.04 10.58 8.82
C VAL A 403 18.50 10.09 7.44
N ASP A 404 17.56 9.92 6.54
CA ASP A 404 17.84 9.52 5.16
C ASP A 404 17.93 10.74 4.24
N ASP A 405 18.86 10.70 3.29
CA ASP A 405 18.87 11.64 2.18
C ASP A 405 17.88 11.16 1.10
N ILE A 406 16.74 11.85 1.01
CA ILE A 406 15.64 11.49 0.12
C ILE A 406 16.02 11.71 -1.35
N ASP A 407 16.91 12.67 -1.64
CA ASP A 407 17.28 13.04 -3.00
C ASP A 407 18.44 12.20 -3.56
N HIS A 408 19.10 11.44 -2.71
CA HIS A 408 20.16 10.53 -3.12
C HIS A 408 19.62 9.47 -4.10
N LEU A 409 20.37 9.19 -5.19
CA LEU A 409 19.94 8.27 -6.24
C LEU A 409 19.71 6.83 -5.75
N SER A 410 20.37 6.39 -4.67
CA SER A 410 20.10 5.09 -4.05
C SER A 410 18.68 4.99 -3.45
N ASN A 411 18.05 6.12 -3.13
CA ASN A 411 16.71 6.24 -2.57
C ASN A 411 15.65 6.53 -3.64
N ARG A 412 16.08 6.66 -4.88
CA ARG A 412 15.20 6.91 -6.03
C ARG A 412 15.32 5.77 -7.03
N ARG A 413 14.18 5.36 -7.56
CA ARG A 413 14.06 4.24 -8.50
C ARG A 413 13.60 4.76 -9.86
N VAL A 414 14.13 4.17 -10.92
CA VAL A 414 13.69 4.42 -12.30
C VAL A 414 12.45 3.57 -12.59
N ARG A 415 11.37 4.23 -12.97
CA ARG A 415 10.15 3.60 -13.44
C ARG A 415 10.18 3.56 -14.96
N THR A 416 10.30 2.38 -15.52
CA THR A 416 10.43 2.15 -16.96
C THR A 416 9.07 2.14 -17.67
N VAL A 417 9.09 2.11 -19.01
CA VAL A 417 7.87 2.10 -19.83
C VAL A 417 6.99 0.88 -19.55
N GLY A 418 7.56 -0.31 -19.39
CA GLY A 418 6.80 -1.52 -19.11
C GLY A 418 6.00 -1.42 -17.81
N GLU A 419 6.64 -0.92 -16.73
CA GLU A 419 5.97 -0.72 -15.45
C GLU A 419 4.88 0.34 -15.54
N GLN A 420 5.12 1.44 -16.27
CA GLN A 420 4.10 2.47 -16.46
C GLN A 420 2.89 1.93 -17.22
N LEU A 421 3.11 1.11 -18.26
CA LEU A 421 2.04 0.46 -19.00
C LEU A 421 1.29 -0.57 -18.13
N ALA A 422 2.00 -1.40 -17.35
CA ALA A 422 1.38 -2.36 -16.45
C ALA A 422 0.41 -1.68 -15.48
N ASN A 423 0.78 -0.53 -14.92
CA ASN A 423 -0.09 0.24 -14.06
C ASN A 423 -1.36 0.75 -14.78
N GLN A 424 -1.23 1.21 -16.03
CA GLN A 424 -2.39 1.65 -16.81
C GLN A 424 -3.31 0.48 -17.16
N PHE A 425 -2.72 -0.66 -17.54
CA PHE A 425 -3.50 -1.89 -17.77
C PHE A 425 -4.23 -2.35 -16.51
N SER A 426 -3.59 -2.29 -15.35
CA SER A 426 -4.22 -2.63 -14.05
C SER A 426 -5.45 -1.75 -13.78
N ILE A 427 -5.35 -0.43 -14.02
CA ILE A 427 -6.49 0.49 -13.90
C ILE A 427 -7.61 0.14 -14.90
N GLY A 428 -7.25 -0.16 -16.14
CA GLY A 428 -8.19 -0.54 -17.20
C GLY A 428 -8.91 -1.85 -16.88
N LEU A 429 -8.15 -2.87 -16.44
CA LEU A 429 -8.69 -4.18 -16.06
C LEU A 429 -9.57 -4.10 -14.82
N ALA A 430 -9.18 -3.34 -13.80
CA ALA A 430 -10.01 -3.15 -12.60
C ALA A 430 -11.38 -2.53 -12.93
N ARG A 431 -11.42 -1.55 -13.84
CA ARG A 431 -12.69 -0.98 -14.33
C ARG A 431 -13.50 -2.01 -15.12
N MET A 432 -12.83 -2.80 -15.97
CA MET A 432 -13.48 -3.85 -16.76
C MET A 432 -14.03 -4.95 -15.85
N THR A 433 -13.28 -5.40 -14.84
CA THR A 433 -13.71 -6.40 -13.85
C THR A 433 -14.98 -5.98 -13.13
N ARG A 434 -15.09 -4.70 -12.75
CA ARG A 434 -16.30 -4.17 -12.16
C ARG A 434 -17.50 -4.26 -13.12
N THR A 435 -17.31 -3.87 -14.37
CA THR A 435 -18.38 -3.94 -15.38
C THR A 435 -18.78 -5.38 -15.70
N ILE A 436 -17.81 -6.30 -15.76
CA ILE A 436 -18.07 -7.74 -15.95
C ILE A 436 -18.92 -8.27 -14.80
N ARG A 437 -18.56 -7.99 -13.56
CA ARG A 437 -19.31 -8.43 -12.37
C ARG A 437 -20.73 -7.86 -12.38
N GLU A 438 -20.91 -6.59 -12.70
CA GLU A 438 -22.23 -5.97 -12.84
C GLU A 438 -23.07 -6.65 -13.93
N ARG A 439 -22.48 -7.01 -15.08
CA ARG A 439 -23.17 -7.71 -16.16
C ARG A 439 -23.53 -9.17 -15.81
N MET A 440 -22.63 -9.87 -15.13
CA MET A 440 -22.89 -11.23 -14.65
C MET A 440 -24.09 -11.24 -13.68
N ASN A 441 -24.15 -10.29 -12.74
CA ASN A 441 -25.24 -10.20 -11.77
C ASN A 441 -26.60 -9.91 -12.39
N VAL A 442 -26.64 -9.18 -13.52
CA VAL A 442 -27.91 -8.81 -14.20
C VAL A 442 -28.45 -9.97 -15.07
N ARG A 443 -27.57 -10.84 -15.60
CA ARG A 443 -27.91 -11.87 -16.58
C ARG A 443 -28.06 -13.28 -15.99
N ASP A 444 -28.47 -13.39 -14.76
CA ASP A 444 -28.55 -14.62 -13.97
C ASP A 444 -29.31 -15.78 -14.67
N ASN A 445 -30.23 -15.49 -15.60
CA ASN A 445 -31.10 -16.46 -16.28
C ASN A 445 -30.85 -16.58 -17.79
N GLU A 446 -29.82 -15.95 -18.33
CA GLU A 446 -29.54 -15.97 -19.77
C GLU A 446 -28.25 -16.71 -20.07
N VAL A 447 -28.19 -17.42 -21.20
CA VAL A 447 -26.94 -17.96 -21.72
C VAL A 447 -26.12 -16.80 -22.31
N PHE A 448 -24.97 -16.53 -21.73
CA PHE A 448 -24.06 -15.48 -22.20
C PHE A 448 -22.63 -16.01 -22.43
N THR A 449 -21.91 -15.32 -23.29
CA THR A 449 -20.54 -15.71 -23.68
C THR A 449 -19.52 -14.75 -23.08
N PRO A 450 -18.22 -15.11 -22.99
CA PRO A 450 -17.16 -14.21 -22.55
C PRO A 450 -17.12 -12.90 -23.35
N THR A 451 -17.46 -12.93 -24.65
CA THR A 451 -17.48 -11.74 -25.51
C THR A 451 -18.57 -10.74 -25.14
N ASP A 452 -19.70 -11.21 -24.59
CA ASP A 452 -20.81 -10.35 -24.18
C ASP A 452 -20.50 -9.60 -22.87
N LEU A 453 -19.65 -10.17 -22.04
CA LEU A 453 -19.26 -9.59 -20.75
C LEU A 453 -18.19 -8.51 -20.91
N ILE A 454 -17.29 -8.64 -21.87
CA ILE A 454 -16.10 -7.84 -22.01
C ILE A 454 -16.33 -6.63 -22.91
N ASN A 455 -15.86 -5.46 -22.50
CA ASN A 455 -15.89 -4.24 -23.28
C ASN A 455 -14.48 -3.72 -23.53
N ALA A 456 -13.96 -3.94 -24.74
CA ALA A 456 -12.63 -3.52 -25.17
C ALA A 456 -12.38 -2.00 -25.06
N LYS A 457 -13.43 -1.18 -25.14
CA LYS A 457 -13.31 0.29 -25.04
C LYS A 457 -12.78 0.74 -23.69
N THR A 458 -13.04 -0.03 -22.62
CA THR A 458 -12.59 0.31 -21.26
C THR A 458 -11.06 0.34 -21.16
N ILE A 459 -10.38 -0.67 -21.69
CA ILE A 459 -8.92 -0.73 -21.68
C ILE A 459 -8.34 0.28 -22.69
N SER A 460 -8.87 0.28 -23.91
CA SER A 460 -8.38 1.17 -24.97
C SER A 460 -8.47 2.64 -24.57
N SER A 461 -9.51 3.06 -23.84
CA SER A 461 -9.65 4.45 -23.38
C SER A 461 -8.56 4.86 -22.39
N VAL A 462 -8.20 3.98 -21.47
CA VAL A 462 -7.14 4.26 -20.48
C VAL A 462 -5.79 4.36 -21.17
N ILE A 463 -5.48 3.43 -22.09
CA ILE A 463 -4.23 3.42 -22.83
C ILE A 463 -4.12 4.63 -23.76
N ASN A 464 -5.16 4.96 -24.48
CA ASN A 464 -5.18 6.16 -25.34
C ASN A 464 -5.00 7.44 -24.51
N SER A 465 -5.60 7.51 -23.33
CA SER A 465 -5.41 8.63 -22.40
C SER A 465 -3.95 8.74 -21.95
N PHE A 466 -3.31 7.61 -21.64
CA PHE A 466 -1.90 7.59 -21.24
C PHE A 466 -0.99 8.14 -22.36
N PHE A 467 -1.15 7.66 -23.59
CA PHE A 467 -0.36 8.14 -24.74
C PHE A 467 -0.76 9.54 -25.23
N GLY A 468 -1.86 10.10 -24.73
CA GLY A 468 -2.28 11.48 -24.97
C GLY A 468 -1.77 12.49 -23.94
N THR A 469 -1.09 12.06 -22.87
CA THR A 469 -0.64 12.96 -21.81
C THR A 469 0.69 13.65 -22.13
N CYS A 470 0.98 14.73 -21.39
CA CYS A 470 2.25 15.48 -21.52
C CYS A 470 3.48 14.77 -20.92
N LEU A 471 3.34 13.57 -20.38
CA LEU A 471 4.48 12.74 -19.93
C LEU A 471 5.27 12.12 -21.10
N LEU A 472 4.82 12.33 -22.34
CA LEU A 472 5.45 11.84 -23.54
C LEU A 472 6.30 12.94 -24.19
N TYR A 473 7.53 12.60 -24.53
CA TYR A 473 8.36 13.46 -25.37
C TYR A 473 8.01 13.19 -26.83
N THR A 474 7.57 14.23 -27.52
CA THR A 474 7.36 14.20 -28.98
C THR A 474 8.58 14.74 -29.69
N SER A 475 8.97 14.14 -30.79
CA SER A 475 9.99 14.69 -31.68
C SER A 475 9.57 16.09 -32.11
N PRO A 476 10.43 17.12 -31.97
CA PRO A 476 10.04 18.49 -32.32
C PRO A 476 9.75 18.54 -33.83
N SER A 477 8.53 18.93 -34.16
CA SER A 477 8.16 19.21 -35.53
C SER A 477 8.99 20.37 -36.10
N PRO A 478 9.38 20.36 -37.38
CA PRO A 478 10.00 21.54 -38.00
C PRO A 478 9.21 22.84 -37.83
N ARG A 479 7.90 22.74 -37.61
CA ARG A 479 7.03 23.90 -37.29
C ARG A 479 7.20 24.47 -35.87
N ASP A 480 7.66 23.67 -34.93
CA ASP A 480 7.83 24.13 -33.55
C ASP A 480 9.09 24.97 -33.36
N ARG A 481 10.07 24.86 -34.28
CA ARG A 481 11.28 25.73 -34.32
C ARG A 481 10.98 27.19 -34.69
N THR A 482 9.81 27.48 -35.22
CA THR A 482 9.45 28.82 -35.66
C THR A 482 8.60 29.60 -34.65
N ARG A 483 8.30 29.00 -33.49
CA ARG A 483 7.45 29.57 -32.43
C ARG A 483 8.19 29.89 -31.12
N SER A 484 9.51 29.69 -31.06
CA SER A 484 10.35 30.06 -29.92
C SER A 484 11.05 31.38 -30.17
#